data_bb12434786e68ede7b80db42f4caaa39
#
_entry.id   bb12434786e68ede7b80db42f4caaa39
#
_cell.length_a   1.000
_cell.length_b   1.000
_cell.length_c   1.000
_cell.angle_alpha   90.00
_cell.angle_beta   90.00
_cell.angle_gamma   90.00
#
_symmetry.space_group_name_H-M   'P 1'
#
loop_
_entity.id
_entity.type
_entity.pdbx_description
1 polymer ?
#
loop_
_entity_poly.entity_id
_entity_poly.type
_entity_poly.pdbx_seq_one_letter_code
_entity_poly.pdbx_strand_id
1 'polypeptide(L)'
;MAVHGRHGQKGTGALGLLLAIVFFAVAVCAVLVASGVVSLPGSASSSQEPAVPASPALEVKAANDYSWEELSRVSALVSAASDDAAGLAIALEYGLVDQDGVPVSADIEVPLSDGTLAHAQLVGVRHDVRADGTPAGLTYMLSVVADQPMCATDSTEGGWEKSGLRSWAASVGKALLPAELSSRLVAVGKATNNVGVTEDAAAVTVTTDELWCFSAVEACGPVTWFADEYGPAMSSYDALVDAEGSQYAYFASRGVTGSTGLSGALALTYRGQAWPWWYRTPYPYVFMGHGDSGSFFQVTATGFPSSVGLASSASGVVLGFCL
;
A
#
# COMPACT_ATOMS: atom_id res chain seq x y z
N MET A 1 -19.07 -62.42 -21.24
CA MET A 1 -19.78 -62.05 -22.49
C MET A 1 -19.43 -60.58 -22.76
N ALA A 2 -18.57 -60.38 -23.65
CA ALA A 2 -18.20 -59.40 -24.58
C ALA A 2 -19.39 -58.54 -25.08
N VAL A 3 -19.13 -57.24 -25.26
CA VAL A 3 -19.12 -56.61 -26.59
C VAL A 3 -18.46 -55.20 -26.51
N HIS A 4 -17.56 -55.03 -27.41
CA HIS A 4 -16.84 -53.83 -27.84
C HIS A 4 -17.75 -52.70 -28.35
N GLY A 5 -17.28 -51.43 -28.19
CA GLY A 5 -17.74 -50.28 -28.94
C GLY A 5 -16.66 -49.18 -28.99
N ARG A 6 -15.78 -49.26 -30.00
CA ARG A 6 -14.91 -48.13 -30.46
C ARG A 6 -15.72 -47.20 -31.34
N HIS A 7 -15.59 -45.90 -31.12
CA HIS A 7 -15.69 -44.83 -32.13
C HIS A 7 -15.23 -43.56 -31.41
N GLY A 8 -14.35 -42.71 -31.85
CA GLY A 8 -13.88 -42.39 -33.20
C GLY A 8 -13.39 -40.94 -33.07
N GLN A 9 -12.06 -40.78 -33.03
CA GLN A 9 -11.39 -39.50 -32.98
C GLN A 9 -11.55 -38.82 -34.35
N LYS A 10 -12.16 -37.65 -34.41
CA LYS A 10 -12.16 -36.79 -35.60
C LYS A 10 -11.72 -35.38 -35.25
N GLY A 11 -10.52 -35.04 -35.62
CA GLY A 11 -10.12 -33.92 -36.46
C GLY A 11 -10.66 -32.53 -36.13
N THR A 12 -10.11 -31.88 -35.08
CA THR A 12 -10.25 -30.44 -34.89
C THR A 12 -8.90 -29.69 -34.87
N GLY A 13 -7.79 -30.35 -35.17
CA GLY A 13 -6.45 -29.76 -35.05
C GLY A 13 -6.08 -28.75 -36.15
N ALA A 14 -6.59 -28.91 -37.38
CA ALA A 14 -6.14 -28.09 -38.50
C ALA A 14 -6.87 -26.74 -38.59
N LEU A 15 -8.16 -26.70 -38.25
CA LEU A 15 -8.93 -25.45 -38.33
C LEU A 15 -8.60 -24.50 -37.16
N GLY A 16 -8.33 -25.04 -35.97
CA GLY A 16 -7.93 -24.28 -34.81
C GLY A 16 -6.54 -23.64 -34.97
N LEU A 17 -5.61 -24.35 -35.60
CA LEU A 17 -4.26 -23.84 -35.86
C LEU A 17 -4.26 -22.72 -36.94
N LEU A 18 -5.09 -22.85 -37.98
CA LEU A 18 -5.26 -21.81 -39.00
C LEU A 18 -5.88 -20.52 -38.43
N LEU A 19 -6.89 -20.66 -37.57
CA LEU A 19 -7.48 -19.51 -36.87
C LEU A 19 -6.47 -18.80 -35.93
N ALA A 20 -5.68 -19.58 -35.18
CA ALA A 20 -4.65 -19.01 -34.31
C ALA A 20 -3.56 -18.27 -35.09
N ILE A 21 -3.13 -18.81 -36.25
CA ILE A 21 -2.14 -18.15 -37.12
C ILE A 21 -2.70 -16.86 -37.72
N VAL A 22 -3.97 -16.84 -38.13
CA VAL A 22 -4.61 -15.64 -38.67
C VAL A 22 -4.77 -14.56 -37.60
N PHE A 23 -5.16 -14.91 -36.37
CA PHE A 23 -5.24 -13.95 -35.28
C PHE A 23 -3.87 -13.41 -34.88
N PHE A 24 -2.83 -14.24 -34.87
CA PHE A 24 -1.48 -13.81 -34.57
C PHE A 24 -0.92 -12.86 -35.66
N ALA A 25 -1.17 -13.18 -36.94
CA ALA A 25 -0.78 -12.33 -38.05
C ALA A 25 -1.49 -10.96 -38.03
N VAL A 26 -2.78 -10.92 -37.69
CA VAL A 26 -3.55 -9.67 -37.57
C VAL A 26 -3.06 -8.86 -36.37
N ALA A 27 -2.76 -9.50 -35.24
CA ALA A 27 -2.22 -8.81 -34.07
C ALA A 27 -0.82 -8.23 -34.33
N VAL A 28 0.06 -8.97 -35.03
CA VAL A 28 1.39 -8.48 -35.39
C VAL A 28 1.30 -7.32 -36.39
N CYS A 29 0.41 -7.39 -37.38
CA CYS A 29 0.17 -6.29 -38.32
C CYS A 29 -0.39 -5.04 -37.59
N ALA A 30 -1.30 -5.21 -36.63
CA ALA A 30 -1.84 -4.10 -35.85
C ALA A 30 -0.75 -3.42 -35.00
N VAL A 31 0.14 -4.20 -34.37
CA VAL A 31 1.27 -3.68 -33.59
C VAL A 31 2.28 -2.98 -34.50
N LEU A 32 2.59 -3.54 -35.67
CA LEU A 32 3.52 -2.91 -36.62
C LEU A 32 2.98 -1.60 -37.22
N VAL A 33 1.67 -1.50 -37.41
CA VAL A 33 1.03 -0.24 -37.88
C VAL A 33 1.02 0.78 -36.73
N ALA A 34 0.75 0.36 -35.49
CA ALA A 34 0.78 1.24 -34.33
C ALA A 34 2.20 1.73 -33.99
N SER A 35 3.23 0.94 -34.30
CA SER A 35 4.64 1.31 -34.09
C SER A 35 5.26 2.11 -35.27
N GLY A 36 4.49 2.42 -36.33
CA GLY A 36 4.99 3.21 -37.48
C GLY A 36 6.00 2.49 -38.36
N VAL A 37 6.19 1.18 -38.23
CA VAL A 37 7.14 0.37 -38.98
C VAL A 37 6.61 0.01 -40.38
N VAL A 38 5.27 0.00 -40.56
CA VAL A 38 4.63 -0.28 -41.85
C VAL A 38 3.57 0.76 -42.15
N SER A 39 3.71 1.51 -43.27
CA SER A 39 2.71 2.45 -43.76
C SER A 39 1.83 1.78 -44.82
N LEU A 40 0.52 1.83 -44.65
CA LEU A 40 -0.44 1.39 -45.65
C LEU A 40 -0.46 2.41 -46.83
N PRO A 41 -0.39 1.99 -48.09
CA PRO A 41 -0.51 2.89 -49.22
C PRO A 41 -1.96 3.36 -49.37
N GLY A 42 -2.22 4.64 -49.10
CA GLY A 42 -3.54 5.25 -49.41
C GLY A 42 -4.07 6.31 -48.46
N SER A 43 -3.36 6.75 -47.40
CA SER A 43 -3.81 7.86 -46.58
C SER A 43 -2.82 9.01 -46.60
N ALA A 44 -2.96 9.87 -47.62
CA ALA A 44 -2.36 11.20 -47.59
C ALA A 44 -3.31 12.14 -46.86
N SER A 45 -3.07 12.32 -45.55
CA SER A 45 -3.53 13.49 -44.81
C SER A 45 -2.54 13.72 -43.68
N SER A 46 -1.57 14.58 -43.97
CA SER A 46 -0.60 15.05 -42.99
C SER A 46 -1.22 16.13 -42.12
N SER A 47 -1.82 15.73 -41.02
CA SER A 47 -1.83 16.55 -39.81
C SER A 47 -0.75 15.99 -38.89
N GLN A 48 0.43 16.57 -38.97
CA GLN A 48 1.51 16.33 -38.04
C GLN A 48 1.04 16.90 -36.70
N GLU A 49 0.48 16.01 -35.86
CA GLU A 49 0.29 16.29 -34.46
C GLU A 49 1.68 16.63 -33.89
N PRO A 50 1.83 17.74 -33.15
CA PRO A 50 3.13 18.08 -32.62
C PRO A 50 3.58 16.91 -31.75
N ALA A 51 4.71 16.30 -32.08
CA ALA A 51 5.33 15.24 -31.31
C ALA A 51 5.49 15.76 -29.86
N VAL A 52 4.72 15.21 -28.96
CA VAL A 52 4.96 15.41 -27.52
C VAL A 52 6.41 14.99 -27.29
N PRO A 53 7.28 15.88 -26.80
CA PRO A 53 8.67 15.52 -26.56
C PRO A 53 8.69 14.28 -25.68
N ALA A 54 9.33 13.21 -26.13
CA ALA A 54 9.51 12.02 -25.32
C ALA A 54 10.15 12.46 -24.01
N SER A 55 9.50 12.17 -22.89
CA SER A 55 10.09 12.45 -21.57
C SER A 55 11.48 11.83 -21.54
N PRO A 56 12.51 12.55 -21.08
CA PRO A 56 13.86 12.02 -21.02
C PRO A 56 13.85 10.67 -20.27
N ALA A 57 14.67 9.72 -20.71
CA ALA A 57 14.83 8.45 -20.03
C ALA A 57 15.21 8.73 -18.56
N LEU A 58 14.60 7.98 -17.62
CA LEU A 58 14.96 8.08 -16.21
C LEU A 58 16.36 7.51 -16.02
N GLU A 59 17.23 8.29 -15.39
CA GLU A 59 18.56 7.85 -14.98
C GLU A 59 18.45 7.02 -13.70
N VAL A 60 19.22 5.95 -13.59
CA VAL A 60 19.34 5.16 -12.37
C VAL A 60 20.21 5.89 -11.36
N LYS A 61 19.72 6.08 -10.15
CA LYS A 61 20.35 6.82 -9.05
C LYS A 61 20.36 6.00 -7.76
N ALA A 62 21.03 6.48 -6.72
CA ALA A 62 20.78 5.97 -5.39
C ALA A 62 19.36 6.35 -4.93
N ALA A 63 18.72 5.50 -4.13
CA ALA A 63 17.31 5.65 -3.75
C ALA A 63 17.00 7.01 -3.11
N ASN A 64 17.97 7.64 -2.41
CA ASN A 64 17.84 8.95 -1.77
C ASN A 64 17.97 10.13 -2.76
N ASP A 65 18.51 9.90 -3.95
CA ASP A 65 18.88 10.98 -4.88
C ASP A 65 17.78 11.25 -5.92
N TYR A 66 16.70 10.47 -5.90
CA TYR A 66 15.55 10.70 -6.76
C TYR A 66 14.71 11.87 -6.25
N SER A 67 14.28 12.74 -7.16
CA SER A 67 13.19 13.68 -6.87
C SER A 67 11.83 12.96 -6.79
N TRP A 68 10.84 13.59 -6.15
CA TRP A 68 9.48 13.05 -6.09
C TRP A 68 8.84 12.89 -7.47
N GLU A 69 9.23 13.73 -8.44
CA GLU A 69 8.83 13.57 -9.83
C GLU A 69 9.38 12.29 -10.45
N GLU A 70 10.67 12.02 -10.28
CA GLU A 70 11.31 10.81 -10.79
C GLU A 70 10.73 9.56 -10.13
N LEU A 71 10.56 9.56 -8.79
CA LEU A 71 9.91 8.45 -8.06
C LEU A 71 8.48 8.23 -8.51
N SER A 72 7.70 9.27 -8.79
CA SER A 72 6.35 9.15 -9.35
C SER A 72 6.37 8.52 -10.74
N ARG A 73 7.35 8.83 -11.59
CA ARG A 73 7.52 8.21 -12.92
C ARG A 73 7.91 6.73 -12.80
N VAL A 74 8.84 6.38 -11.88
CA VAL A 74 9.16 4.97 -11.60
C VAL A 74 7.92 4.24 -11.08
N SER A 75 7.19 4.85 -10.14
CA SER A 75 5.95 4.30 -9.60
C SER A 75 4.91 4.01 -10.70
N ALA A 76 4.77 4.90 -11.67
CA ALA A 76 3.88 4.68 -12.81
C ALA A 76 4.32 3.49 -13.67
N LEU A 77 5.63 3.30 -13.90
CA LEU A 77 6.15 2.12 -14.62
C LEU A 77 5.88 0.82 -13.84
N VAL A 78 6.13 0.84 -12.52
CA VAL A 78 5.85 -0.29 -11.62
C VAL A 78 4.37 -0.62 -11.60
N SER A 79 3.50 0.37 -11.50
CA SER A 79 2.03 0.21 -11.52
C SER A 79 1.54 -0.42 -12.84
N ALA A 80 2.12 0.01 -13.97
CA ALA A 80 1.75 -0.47 -15.31
C ALA A 80 2.34 -1.85 -15.68
N ALA A 81 3.19 -2.43 -14.83
CA ALA A 81 3.78 -3.75 -15.06
C ALA A 81 2.71 -4.83 -15.15
N SER A 82 2.97 -5.88 -15.94
CA SER A 82 2.03 -6.97 -16.20
C SER A 82 1.62 -7.76 -14.95
N ASP A 83 2.55 -7.86 -14.01
CA ASP A 83 2.38 -8.61 -12.74
C ASP A 83 3.37 -8.09 -11.68
N ASP A 84 3.30 -8.66 -10.47
CA ASP A 84 4.12 -8.20 -9.35
C ASP A 84 5.60 -8.49 -9.56
N ALA A 85 5.94 -9.60 -10.22
CA ALA A 85 7.35 -9.93 -10.50
C ALA A 85 7.96 -8.92 -11.49
N ALA A 86 7.22 -8.52 -12.52
CA ALA A 86 7.65 -7.49 -13.45
C ALA A 86 7.76 -6.11 -12.77
N GLY A 87 6.83 -5.78 -11.87
CA GLY A 87 6.91 -4.55 -11.08
C GLY A 87 8.12 -4.51 -10.15
N LEU A 88 8.42 -5.61 -9.47
CA LEU A 88 9.64 -5.75 -8.65
C LEU A 88 10.91 -5.66 -9.49
N ALA A 89 10.94 -6.24 -10.70
CA ALA A 89 12.09 -6.14 -11.60
C ALA A 89 12.37 -4.68 -12.00
N ILE A 90 11.32 -3.88 -12.26
CA ILE A 90 11.46 -2.44 -12.51
C ILE A 90 11.99 -1.73 -11.26
N ALA A 91 11.44 -1.99 -10.07
CA ALA A 91 11.91 -1.36 -8.85
C ALA A 91 13.39 -1.72 -8.53
N LEU A 92 13.81 -2.97 -8.86
CA LEU A 92 15.22 -3.41 -8.76
C LEU A 92 16.11 -2.66 -9.76
N GLU A 93 15.68 -2.50 -11.01
CA GLU A 93 16.42 -1.76 -12.04
C GLU A 93 16.73 -0.32 -11.58
N TYR A 94 15.77 0.32 -10.91
CA TYR A 94 15.95 1.67 -10.36
C TYR A 94 16.57 1.70 -8.95
N GLY A 95 17.08 0.57 -8.43
CA GLY A 95 17.77 0.51 -7.14
C GLY A 95 16.90 0.79 -5.92
N LEU A 96 15.57 0.62 -6.04
CA LEU A 96 14.60 0.86 -4.95
C LEU A 96 14.36 -0.38 -4.07
N VAL A 97 14.62 -1.56 -4.61
CA VAL A 97 14.60 -2.84 -3.88
C VAL A 97 15.90 -3.59 -4.13
N ASP A 98 16.22 -4.55 -3.29
CA ASP A 98 17.31 -5.49 -3.48
C ASP A 98 16.89 -6.69 -4.36
N GLN A 99 17.79 -7.68 -4.53
CA GLN A 99 17.55 -8.86 -5.35
C GLN A 99 16.45 -9.78 -4.81
N ASP A 100 16.14 -9.67 -3.53
CA ASP A 100 15.08 -10.42 -2.86
C ASP A 100 13.73 -9.65 -2.90
N GLY A 101 13.69 -8.47 -3.56
CA GLY A 101 12.51 -7.61 -3.67
C GLY A 101 12.23 -6.80 -2.41
N VAL A 102 13.18 -6.75 -1.48
CA VAL A 102 13.05 -6.00 -0.24
C VAL A 102 13.38 -4.53 -0.47
N PRO A 103 12.54 -3.58 -0.01
CA PRO A 103 12.84 -2.17 -0.08
C PRO A 103 14.19 -1.83 0.54
N VAL A 104 15.05 -1.14 -0.23
CA VAL A 104 16.34 -0.69 0.30
C VAL A 104 16.11 0.34 1.40
N SER A 105 17.02 0.38 2.37
CA SER A 105 16.98 1.40 3.42
C SER A 105 17.35 2.73 2.78
N ALA A 106 16.35 3.58 2.57
CA ALA A 106 16.50 4.94 2.08
C ALA A 106 15.95 5.90 3.13
N ASP A 107 16.65 7.01 3.31
CA ASP A 107 16.26 8.07 4.24
C ASP A 107 16.05 9.36 3.45
N ILE A 108 14.86 9.46 2.82
CA ILE A 108 14.51 10.61 1.99
C ILE A 108 13.97 11.71 2.89
N GLU A 109 14.71 12.82 3.00
CA GLU A 109 14.27 13.98 3.76
C GLU A 109 13.03 14.66 3.16
N VAL A 110 12.04 14.93 4.00
CA VAL A 110 10.79 15.62 3.65
C VAL A 110 10.62 16.83 4.57
N PRO A 111 11.07 18.02 4.15
CA PRO A 111 10.89 19.23 4.94
C PRO A 111 9.41 19.63 4.94
N LEU A 112 8.78 19.62 6.12
CA LEU A 112 7.38 20.00 6.28
C LEU A 112 7.23 21.52 6.39
N SER A 113 6.05 22.03 6.02
CA SER A 113 5.75 23.46 6.01
C SER A 113 5.75 24.11 7.40
N ASP A 114 5.66 23.32 8.48
CA ASP A 114 5.77 23.78 9.87
C ASP A 114 7.22 23.83 10.39
N GLY A 115 8.20 23.50 9.53
CA GLY A 115 9.62 23.43 9.86
C GLY A 115 10.08 22.10 10.47
N THR A 116 9.19 21.13 10.65
CA THR A 116 9.56 19.75 11.03
C THR A 116 10.23 19.05 9.86
N LEU A 117 11.30 18.29 10.10
CA LEU A 117 11.90 17.41 9.12
C LEU A 117 11.34 16.01 9.33
N ALA A 118 10.59 15.51 8.36
CA ALA A 118 10.17 14.12 8.28
C ALA A 118 11.09 13.34 7.34
N HIS A 119 11.02 12.02 7.41
CA HIS A 119 11.80 11.08 6.59
C HIS A 119 10.88 10.09 5.93
N ALA A 120 11.08 9.83 4.64
CA ALA A 120 10.29 8.87 3.89
C ALA A 120 11.10 7.60 3.61
N GLN A 121 10.48 6.44 3.87
CA GLN A 121 11.01 5.11 3.59
C GLN A 121 10.07 4.36 2.66
N LEU A 122 10.58 3.79 1.57
CA LEU A 122 9.82 2.85 0.74
C LEU A 122 9.48 1.60 1.58
N VAL A 123 8.19 1.24 1.64
CA VAL A 123 7.73 0.09 2.43
C VAL A 123 7.12 -1.02 1.59
N GLY A 124 6.63 -0.71 0.39
CA GLY A 124 5.99 -1.67 -0.49
C GLY A 124 6.07 -1.30 -1.96
N VAL A 125 6.02 -2.33 -2.81
CA VAL A 125 5.95 -2.24 -4.27
C VAL A 125 4.71 -2.99 -4.72
N ARG A 126 3.78 -2.35 -5.43
CA ARG A 126 2.48 -2.89 -5.87
C ARG A 126 1.62 -3.49 -4.74
N HIS A 127 1.85 -3.05 -3.52
CA HIS A 127 1.16 -3.58 -2.34
C HIS A 127 -0.28 -3.04 -2.23
N ASP A 128 -0.47 -1.78 -2.51
CA ASP A 128 -1.76 -1.10 -2.39
C ASP A 128 -2.53 -1.09 -3.70
N VAL A 129 -3.86 -1.00 -3.59
CA VAL A 129 -4.77 -1.05 -4.75
C VAL A 129 -5.57 0.24 -4.85
N ARG A 130 -5.62 0.81 -6.05
CA ARG A 130 -6.43 1.99 -6.39
C ARG A 130 -7.92 1.65 -6.44
N ALA A 131 -8.77 2.65 -6.42
CA ALA A 131 -10.22 2.47 -6.52
C ALA A 131 -10.68 1.78 -7.81
N ASP A 132 -9.88 1.85 -8.89
CA ASP A 132 -10.15 1.17 -10.16
C ASP A 132 -9.68 -0.29 -10.20
N GLY A 133 -9.12 -0.80 -9.09
CA GLY A 133 -8.61 -2.16 -8.97
C GLY A 133 -7.18 -2.35 -9.50
N THR A 134 -6.53 -1.31 -10.00
CA THR A 134 -5.13 -1.39 -10.43
C THR A 134 -4.17 -1.24 -9.25
N PRO A 135 -3.00 -1.94 -9.25
CA PRO A 135 -2.00 -1.74 -8.20
C PRO A 135 -1.45 -0.31 -8.22
N ALA A 136 -1.27 0.30 -7.06
CA ALA A 136 -0.39 1.45 -6.91
C ALA A 136 1.08 1.00 -7.05
N GLY A 137 1.97 1.86 -7.55
CA GLY A 137 3.33 1.44 -7.84
C GLY A 137 4.20 1.32 -6.59
N LEU A 138 4.50 2.43 -5.96
CA LEU A 138 5.40 2.53 -4.81
C LEU A 138 4.65 3.09 -3.61
N THR A 139 4.80 2.43 -2.45
CA THR A 139 4.23 2.88 -1.17
C THR A 139 5.34 3.30 -0.22
N TYR A 140 5.21 4.48 0.32
CA TYR A 140 6.14 5.06 1.29
C TYR A 140 5.49 5.23 2.65
N MET A 141 6.32 5.20 3.69
CA MET A 141 6.00 5.58 5.06
C MET A 141 6.77 6.86 5.41
N LEU A 142 6.08 7.87 5.94
CA LEU A 142 6.72 9.00 6.62
C LEU A 142 7.02 8.65 8.07
N SER A 143 8.12 9.18 8.60
CA SER A 143 8.34 9.21 10.04
C SER A 143 7.24 10.02 10.74
N VAL A 144 7.29 10.16 12.06
CA VAL A 144 6.27 10.92 12.81
C VAL A 144 6.23 12.36 12.33
N VAL A 145 5.12 12.78 11.73
CA VAL A 145 4.92 14.13 11.16
C VAL A 145 4.22 15.10 12.12
N ALA A 146 3.47 14.57 13.08
CA ALA A 146 2.70 15.35 14.04
C ALA A 146 2.40 14.51 15.30
N ASP A 147 1.84 15.18 16.31
CA ASP A 147 1.28 14.58 17.52
C ASP A 147 -0.20 14.99 17.60
N GLN A 148 -1.12 14.03 17.36
CA GLN A 148 -2.56 14.30 17.23
C GLN A 148 -3.39 13.20 17.89
N PRO A 149 -4.60 13.52 18.41
CA PRO A 149 -5.55 12.51 18.81
C PRO A 149 -6.18 11.80 17.59
N MET A 150 -6.55 10.54 17.76
CA MET A 150 -7.31 9.80 16.75
C MET A 150 -8.71 10.38 16.58
N CYS A 151 -9.40 10.66 17.69
CA CYS A 151 -10.74 11.21 17.75
C CYS A 151 -10.84 12.34 18.80
N ALA A 152 -11.88 13.17 18.74
CA ALA A 152 -12.12 14.22 19.73
C ALA A 152 -12.55 13.69 21.10
N THR A 153 -13.06 12.47 21.16
CA THR A 153 -13.51 11.77 22.36
C THR A 153 -12.97 10.35 22.37
N ASP A 154 -13.01 9.69 23.54
CA ASP A 154 -12.64 8.29 23.68
C ASP A 154 -13.73 7.39 23.11
N SER A 155 -13.70 7.24 21.76
CA SER A 155 -14.63 6.40 21.00
C SER A 155 -13.92 5.80 19.80
N THR A 156 -14.21 4.52 19.53
CA THR A 156 -13.82 3.81 18.33
C THR A 156 -14.94 3.75 17.29
N GLU A 157 -16.10 4.34 17.59
CA GLU A 157 -17.26 4.28 16.71
C GLU A 157 -16.96 4.90 15.35
N GLY A 158 -17.15 4.11 14.30
CA GLY A 158 -16.86 4.50 12.93
C GLY A 158 -15.40 4.33 12.52
N GLY A 159 -14.55 3.78 13.41
CA GLY A 159 -13.16 3.43 13.13
C GLY A 159 -12.35 4.54 12.48
N TRP A 160 -11.47 4.16 11.57
CA TRP A 160 -10.69 5.12 10.77
C TRP A 160 -11.57 6.00 9.88
N GLU A 161 -12.63 5.43 9.30
CA GLU A 161 -13.50 6.14 8.36
C GLU A 161 -14.04 7.46 8.92
N LYS A 162 -14.46 7.46 10.20
CA LYS A 162 -15.04 8.64 10.87
C LYS A 162 -14.06 9.33 11.82
N SER A 163 -12.80 8.92 11.89
CA SER A 163 -11.83 9.51 12.81
C SER A 163 -11.51 10.95 12.44
N GLY A 164 -11.25 11.76 13.48
CA GLY A 164 -10.74 13.11 13.31
C GLY A 164 -9.36 13.13 12.66
N LEU A 165 -8.54 12.10 12.94
CA LEU A 165 -7.20 11.97 12.41
C LEU A 165 -7.19 11.73 10.88
N ARG A 166 -8.13 10.92 10.35
CA ARG A 166 -8.29 10.78 8.89
C ARG A 166 -8.60 12.11 8.22
N SER A 167 -9.53 12.86 8.80
CA SER A 167 -9.91 14.19 8.28
C SER A 167 -8.73 15.17 8.35
N TRP A 168 -7.95 15.11 9.43
CA TRP A 168 -6.72 15.88 9.61
C TRP A 168 -5.67 15.48 8.57
N ALA A 169 -5.43 14.20 8.35
CA ALA A 169 -4.47 13.70 7.36
C ALA A 169 -4.80 14.18 5.95
N ALA A 170 -6.08 14.09 5.55
CA ALA A 170 -6.55 14.51 4.23
C ALA A 170 -6.48 16.04 3.99
N SER A 171 -6.42 16.84 5.02
CA SER A 171 -6.42 18.31 4.95
C SER A 171 -5.10 18.91 5.46
N VAL A 172 -4.96 19.01 6.77
CA VAL A 172 -3.78 19.64 7.41
C VAL A 172 -2.52 18.81 7.16
N GLY A 173 -2.59 17.48 7.32
CA GLY A 173 -1.46 16.58 7.07
C GLY A 173 -0.95 16.70 5.63
N LYS A 174 -1.84 16.72 4.64
CA LYS A 174 -1.47 16.94 3.24
C LYS A 174 -0.86 18.32 2.99
N ALA A 175 -1.35 19.35 3.66
CA ALA A 175 -0.84 20.71 3.54
C ALA A 175 0.55 20.91 4.22
N LEU A 176 0.96 20.00 5.10
CA LEU A 176 2.33 19.99 5.65
C LEU A 176 3.36 19.55 4.61
N LEU A 177 2.98 18.72 3.65
CA LEU A 177 3.90 18.14 2.66
C LEU A 177 4.34 19.20 1.64
N PRO A 178 5.58 19.10 1.11
CA PRO A 178 6.01 19.90 -0.03
C PRO A 178 5.05 19.73 -1.21
N ALA A 179 4.78 20.82 -1.94
CA ALA A 179 3.86 20.80 -3.08
C ALA A 179 4.28 19.78 -4.16
N GLU A 180 5.59 19.59 -4.33
CA GLU A 180 6.15 18.60 -5.25
C GLU A 180 5.73 17.16 -4.87
N LEU A 181 5.65 16.81 -3.59
CA LEU A 181 5.18 15.52 -3.12
C LEU A 181 3.64 15.47 -3.11
N SER A 182 2.99 16.44 -2.47
CA SER A 182 1.53 16.41 -2.22
C SER A 182 0.69 16.40 -3.51
N SER A 183 1.22 16.93 -4.63
CA SER A 183 0.57 16.90 -5.93
C SER A 183 0.68 15.56 -6.67
N ARG A 184 1.46 14.61 -6.16
CA ARG A 184 1.76 13.30 -6.78
C ARG A 184 1.15 12.13 -6.02
N LEU A 185 0.45 12.41 -4.91
CA LEU A 185 -0.18 11.38 -4.12
C LEU A 185 -1.27 10.67 -4.90
N VAL A 186 -1.29 9.35 -4.76
CA VAL A 186 -2.28 8.47 -5.40
C VAL A 186 -3.20 7.92 -4.32
N ALA A 187 -4.51 8.06 -4.53
CA ALA A 187 -5.51 7.51 -3.63
C ALA A 187 -5.66 5.99 -3.78
N VAL A 188 -5.66 5.29 -2.64
CA VAL A 188 -5.76 3.83 -2.57
C VAL A 188 -6.80 3.38 -1.56
N GLY A 189 -7.29 2.14 -1.72
CA GLY A 189 -8.20 1.51 -0.78
C GLY A 189 -7.49 1.08 0.50
N LYS A 190 -8.05 1.42 1.67
CA LYS A 190 -7.53 1.01 2.99
C LYS A 190 -8.62 0.32 3.79
N ALA A 191 -8.46 -0.98 3.98
CA ALA A 191 -9.37 -1.79 4.78
C ALA A 191 -9.17 -1.50 6.27
N THR A 192 -10.27 -1.30 7.01
CA THR A 192 -10.24 -1.07 8.46
C THR A 192 -11.56 -1.50 9.09
N ASN A 193 -11.53 -1.96 10.34
CA ASN A 193 -12.73 -2.10 11.15
C ASN A 193 -13.35 -0.70 11.38
N ASN A 194 -14.37 -0.37 10.59
CA ASN A 194 -15.05 0.92 10.66
C ASN A 194 -16.34 0.90 11.52
N VAL A 195 -16.48 -0.13 12.35
CA VAL A 195 -17.53 -0.22 13.40
C VAL A 195 -16.96 0.12 14.77
N GLY A 196 -15.77 -0.34 15.08
CA GLY A 196 -15.11 -0.18 16.38
C GLY A 196 -15.23 -1.45 17.21
N VAL A 197 -15.96 -1.42 18.32
CA VAL A 197 -16.16 -2.58 19.20
C VAL A 197 -17.02 -3.63 18.50
N THR A 198 -16.40 -4.72 18.07
CA THR A 198 -17.06 -5.85 17.39
C THR A 198 -16.08 -7.03 17.27
N GLU A 199 -16.59 -8.24 17.06
CA GLU A 199 -15.82 -9.43 16.66
C GLU A 199 -16.14 -9.88 15.20
N ASP A 200 -17.01 -9.14 14.52
CA ASP A 200 -17.45 -9.47 13.16
C ASP A 200 -16.50 -8.93 12.10
N ALA A 201 -15.81 -9.82 11.40
CA ALA A 201 -14.91 -9.43 10.30
C ALA A 201 -15.64 -8.68 9.15
N ALA A 202 -16.98 -8.77 9.04
CA ALA A 202 -17.76 -7.97 8.11
C ALA A 202 -17.77 -6.47 8.46
N ALA A 203 -17.30 -6.09 9.65
CA ALA A 203 -17.07 -4.70 10.04
C ALA A 203 -15.91 -4.03 9.30
N VAL A 204 -15.03 -4.83 8.68
CA VAL A 204 -13.92 -4.31 7.88
C VAL A 204 -14.45 -3.82 6.55
N THR A 205 -14.36 -2.52 6.35
CA THR A 205 -14.76 -1.83 5.11
C THR A 205 -13.60 -1.00 4.56
N VAL A 206 -13.69 -0.57 3.31
CA VAL A 206 -12.60 0.13 2.62
C VAL A 206 -12.90 1.62 2.54
N THR A 207 -11.96 2.43 3.00
CA THR A 207 -11.89 3.87 2.69
C THR A 207 -10.92 4.12 1.53
N THR A 208 -11.09 5.25 0.84
CA THR A 208 -10.15 5.70 -0.19
C THR A 208 -9.36 6.87 0.35
N ASP A 209 -8.04 6.74 0.44
CA ASP A 209 -7.17 7.70 1.11
C ASP A 209 -5.89 7.96 0.29
N GLU A 210 -5.44 9.21 0.23
CA GLU A 210 -4.12 9.61 -0.29
C GLU A 210 -3.04 9.56 0.80
N LEU A 211 -3.46 9.78 2.05
CA LEU A 211 -2.64 9.70 3.26
C LEU A 211 -3.41 8.91 4.32
N TRP A 212 -2.75 7.95 4.95
CA TRP A 212 -3.38 7.10 5.97
C TRP A 212 -2.39 6.70 7.08
N CYS A 213 -2.90 6.37 8.27
CA CYS A 213 -2.12 5.63 9.26
C CYS A 213 -2.10 4.14 8.88
N PHE A 214 -1.00 3.45 9.15
CA PHE A 214 -0.91 2.01 8.93
C PHE A 214 -1.89 1.26 9.85
N SER A 215 -2.42 0.11 9.42
CA SER A 215 -3.06 -0.82 10.35
C SER A 215 -2.03 -1.68 11.07
N ALA A 216 -2.46 -2.33 12.14
CA ALA A 216 -1.58 -3.21 12.91
C ALA A 216 -1.03 -4.36 12.03
N VAL A 217 -1.88 -5.01 11.24
CA VAL A 217 -1.46 -6.11 10.35
C VAL A 217 -0.54 -5.62 9.23
N GLU A 218 -0.69 -4.41 8.72
CA GLU A 218 0.21 -3.84 7.71
C GLU A 218 1.65 -3.67 8.22
N ALA A 219 1.82 -3.41 9.52
CA ALA A 219 3.14 -3.31 10.14
C ALA A 219 3.64 -4.65 10.69
N CYS A 220 2.77 -5.44 11.34
CA CYS A 220 3.18 -6.60 12.14
C CYS A 220 2.93 -7.94 11.45
N GLY A 221 2.17 -7.99 10.35
CA GLY A 221 1.61 -9.24 9.85
C GLY A 221 0.51 -9.78 10.76
N PRO A 222 0.07 -11.02 10.55
CA PRO A 222 -0.98 -11.65 11.34
C PRO A 222 -0.67 -11.63 12.83
N VAL A 223 -1.71 -11.38 13.63
CA VAL A 223 -1.60 -11.24 15.10
C VAL A 223 -2.31 -12.36 15.84
N THR A 224 -1.91 -12.60 17.09
CA THR A 224 -2.53 -13.55 18.03
C THR A 224 -2.75 -12.90 19.39
N TRP A 225 -2.88 -11.57 19.45
CA TRP A 225 -2.88 -10.78 20.68
C TRP A 225 -4.03 -11.13 21.61
N PHE A 226 -5.24 -11.29 21.06
CA PHE A 226 -6.42 -11.64 21.86
C PHE A 226 -6.41 -13.11 22.28
N ALA A 227 -6.04 -14.02 21.38
CA ALA A 227 -5.93 -15.44 21.70
C ALA A 227 -4.84 -15.71 22.76
N ASP A 228 -3.71 -15.01 22.67
CA ASP A 228 -2.59 -15.15 23.61
C ASP A 228 -2.93 -14.55 25.00
N GLU A 229 -3.62 -13.42 25.05
CA GLU A 229 -3.94 -12.74 26.32
C GLU A 229 -5.19 -13.32 27.00
N TYR A 230 -6.25 -13.63 26.24
CA TYR A 230 -7.56 -14.01 26.78
C TYR A 230 -7.97 -15.45 26.44
N GLY A 231 -7.16 -16.17 25.69
CA GLY A 231 -7.37 -17.55 25.28
C GLY A 231 -7.96 -17.76 23.90
N PRO A 232 -7.89 -19.00 23.35
CA PRO A 232 -8.20 -19.29 21.94
C PRO A 232 -9.62 -18.94 21.49
N ALA A 233 -10.57 -18.81 22.42
CA ALA A 233 -11.95 -18.39 22.10
C ALA A 233 -12.03 -16.95 21.58
N MET A 234 -10.98 -16.15 21.77
CA MET A 234 -10.93 -14.74 21.34
C MET A 234 -10.25 -14.54 19.99
N SER A 235 -9.91 -15.61 19.27
CA SER A 235 -9.25 -15.54 17.97
C SER A 235 -10.07 -14.85 16.87
N SER A 236 -11.38 -14.65 17.06
CA SER A 236 -12.21 -13.82 16.18
C SER A 236 -11.76 -12.36 16.11
N TYR A 237 -11.28 -11.82 17.25
CA TYR A 237 -10.72 -10.46 17.31
C TYR A 237 -9.37 -10.35 16.59
N ASP A 238 -8.52 -11.40 16.67
CA ASP A 238 -7.28 -11.45 15.91
C ASP A 238 -7.59 -11.50 14.41
N ALA A 239 -8.53 -12.35 14.00
CA ALA A 239 -8.98 -12.43 12.60
C ALA A 239 -9.57 -11.10 12.07
N LEU A 240 -10.24 -10.32 12.92
CA LEU A 240 -10.74 -9.01 12.58
C LEU A 240 -9.59 -8.03 12.31
N VAL A 241 -8.55 -8.02 13.15
CA VAL A 241 -7.34 -7.20 12.93
C VAL A 241 -6.63 -7.63 11.65
N ASP A 242 -6.49 -8.94 11.41
CA ASP A 242 -5.83 -9.49 10.22
C ASP A 242 -6.59 -9.17 8.92
N ALA A 243 -7.90 -8.97 8.99
CA ALA A 243 -8.70 -8.57 7.82
C ALA A 243 -8.44 -7.14 7.33
N GLU A 244 -7.70 -6.31 8.08
CA GLU A 244 -7.39 -4.93 7.71
C GLU A 244 -6.27 -4.79 6.66
N GLY A 245 -5.71 -5.88 6.13
CA GLY A 245 -4.71 -5.83 5.08
C GLY A 245 -3.69 -6.96 5.13
N SER A 246 -2.49 -6.68 4.66
CA SER A 246 -1.34 -7.58 4.71
C SER A 246 -0.07 -6.80 5.05
N GLN A 247 0.94 -7.51 5.56
CA GLN A 247 2.19 -6.88 5.99
C GLN A 247 3.00 -6.35 4.83
N TYR A 248 3.51 -5.13 4.97
CA TYR A 248 4.46 -4.56 4.01
C TYR A 248 5.82 -5.27 4.06
N ALA A 249 6.42 -5.47 2.89
CA ALA A 249 7.71 -6.16 2.72
C ALA A 249 8.84 -5.54 3.57
N TYR A 250 8.84 -4.23 3.75
CA TYR A 250 9.80 -3.54 4.62
C TYR A 250 9.78 -4.05 6.05
N PHE A 251 8.60 -4.14 6.69
CA PHE A 251 8.48 -4.61 8.06
C PHE A 251 8.77 -6.11 8.17
N ALA A 252 8.26 -6.91 7.23
CA ALA A 252 8.52 -8.35 7.18
C ALA A 252 10.02 -8.65 7.10
N SER A 253 10.76 -7.93 6.25
CA SER A 253 12.21 -8.12 6.09
C SER A 253 13.02 -7.72 7.33
N ARG A 254 12.45 -6.88 8.21
CA ARG A 254 13.03 -6.49 9.50
C ARG A 254 12.65 -7.44 10.64
N GLY A 255 11.96 -8.54 10.32
CA GLY A 255 11.52 -9.53 11.29
C GLY A 255 10.44 -9.03 12.24
N VAL A 256 9.69 -7.99 11.86
CA VAL A 256 8.54 -7.51 12.64
C VAL A 256 7.41 -8.51 12.54
N THR A 257 6.86 -8.92 13.68
CA THR A 257 5.70 -9.82 13.77
C THR A 257 4.77 -9.34 14.87
N GLY A 258 3.53 -9.83 14.91
CA GLY A 258 2.59 -9.55 16.00
C GLY A 258 3.10 -9.95 17.38
N SER A 259 3.98 -10.96 17.48
CA SER A 259 4.62 -11.40 18.73
C SER A 259 5.97 -10.75 19.01
N THR A 260 6.42 -9.79 18.20
CA THR A 260 7.66 -9.06 18.46
C THR A 260 7.56 -8.22 19.72
N GLY A 261 8.50 -8.39 20.67
CA GLY A 261 8.50 -7.60 21.90
C GLY A 261 8.86 -6.14 21.65
N LEU A 262 10.09 -5.89 21.21
CA LEU A 262 10.58 -4.55 20.86
C LEU A 262 11.21 -4.61 19.47
N SER A 263 10.90 -3.64 18.61
CA SER A 263 11.44 -3.59 17.26
C SER A 263 12.01 -2.20 16.93
N GLY A 264 13.30 -2.16 16.57
CA GLY A 264 13.91 -0.93 16.07
C GLY A 264 13.28 -0.41 14.77
N ALA A 265 12.66 -1.29 13.98
CA ALA A 265 11.95 -0.89 12.77
C ALA A 265 10.62 -0.16 13.04
N LEU A 266 10.07 -0.35 14.26
CA LEU A 266 8.84 0.31 14.73
C LEU A 266 9.12 1.49 15.67
N ALA A 267 10.33 1.58 16.25
CA ALA A 267 10.71 2.66 17.15
C ALA A 267 11.02 3.93 16.33
N LEU A 268 10.16 4.92 16.41
CA LEU A 268 10.28 6.16 15.68
C LEU A 268 10.54 7.35 16.62
N THR A 269 11.04 8.44 16.07
CA THR A 269 11.29 9.67 16.80
C THR A 269 10.44 10.82 16.27
N TYR A 270 10.06 11.71 17.17
CA TYR A 270 9.43 12.97 16.86
C TYR A 270 10.20 14.09 17.58
N ARG A 271 10.68 15.08 16.84
CA ARG A 271 11.51 16.18 17.37
C ARG A 271 12.68 15.70 18.24
N GLY A 272 13.34 14.60 17.79
CA GLY A 272 14.51 14.03 18.46
C GLY A 272 14.21 13.19 19.71
N GLN A 273 12.96 12.94 20.04
CA GLN A 273 12.55 12.08 21.14
C GLN A 273 11.86 10.82 20.62
N ALA A 274 12.09 9.67 21.24
CA ALA A 274 11.34 8.46 20.96
C ALA A 274 9.85 8.70 21.26
N TRP A 275 8.99 8.37 20.32
CA TRP A 275 7.57 8.75 20.37
C TRP A 275 6.67 7.58 20.01
N PRO A 276 5.54 7.33 20.74
CA PRO A 276 4.54 6.35 20.32
C PRO A 276 3.83 6.85 19.06
N TRP A 277 3.21 5.94 18.28
CA TRP A 277 2.48 6.33 17.09
C TRP A 277 1.26 5.45 16.81
N TRP A 278 0.23 6.02 16.21
CA TRP A 278 -1.05 5.39 15.96
C TRP A 278 -1.01 4.36 14.85
N TYR A 279 -1.67 3.23 15.09
CA TYR A 279 -2.32 2.49 14.01
C TYR A 279 -3.72 3.03 13.77
N ARG A 280 -4.28 2.84 12.54
CA ARG A 280 -5.70 3.13 12.28
C ARG A 280 -6.63 2.05 12.83
N THR A 281 -6.12 0.92 13.30
CA THR A 281 -6.84 -0.23 13.85
C THR A 281 -7.48 0.14 15.19
N PRO A 282 -8.82 0.16 15.31
CA PRO A 282 -9.49 0.35 16.59
C PRO A 282 -9.33 -0.89 17.46
N TYR A 283 -9.28 -0.70 18.79
CA TYR A 283 -9.33 -1.80 19.73
C TYR A 283 -10.76 -2.37 19.79
N PRO A 284 -11.00 -3.62 19.38
CA PRO A 284 -12.35 -4.11 19.09
C PRO A 284 -13.06 -4.74 20.28
N TYR A 285 -12.40 -4.88 21.43
CA TYR A 285 -12.88 -5.65 22.57
C TYR A 285 -13.15 -4.78 23.80
N VAL A 286 -14.16 -5.16 24.58
CA VAL A 286 -14.48 -4.54 25.88
C VAL A 286 -14.40 -5.60 26.97
N PHE A 287 -13.39 -5.52 27.82
CA PHE A 287 -13.21 -6.45 28.92
C PHE A 287 -14.15 -6.13 30.09
N MET A 288 -15.07 -7.05 30.41
CA MET A 288 -15.96 -7.01 31.62
C MET A 288 -16.62 -5.65 31.89
N GLY A 289 -16.96 -4.88 30.84
CA GLY A 289 -17.58 -3.56 31.03
C GLY A 289 -16.59 -2.46 31.45
N HIS A 290 -15.31 -2.75 31.53
CA HIS A 290 -14.25 -1.74 31.60
C HIS A 290 -13.96 -1.25 30.21
N GLY A 291 -14.44 -0.04 29.93
CA GLY A 291 -14.56 0.46 28.56
C GLY A 291 -13.25 0.83 27.89
N ASP A 292 -12.63 -0.13 27.23
CA ASP A 292 -11.60 0.18 26.20
C ASP A 292 -12.22 0.49 24.84
N SER A 293 -13.57 0.66 24.82
CA SER A 293 -14.32 1.06 23.62
C SER A 293 -13.87 2.40 23.02
N GLY A 294 -12.95 3.10 23.67
CA GLY A 294 -12.40 4.37 23.25
C GLY A 294 -10.93 4.32 22.84
N SER A 295 -10.34 3.15 22.62
CA SER A 295 -8.90 3.01 22.34
C SER A 295 -8.62 2.56 20.92
N PHE A 296 -7.47 2.98 20.38
CA PHE A 296 -6.89 2.46 19.15
C PHE A 296 -5.54 1.79 19.45
N PHE A 297 -5.15 0.83 18.63
CA PHE A 297 -3.81 0.27 18.74
C PHE A 297 -2.76 1.32 18.39
N GLN A 298 -1.61 1.20 19.02
CA GLN A 298 -0.45 2.05 18.79
C GLN A 298 0.85 1.27 19.03
N VAL A 299 1.92 1.76 18.43
CA VAL A 299 3.28 1.36 18.74
C VAL A 299 3.78 2.23 19.89
N THR A 300 4.43 1.63 20.91
CA THR A 300 5.08 2.42 21.95
C THR A 300 6.31 3.17 21.41
N ALA A 301 6.80 4.14 22.17
CA ALA A 301 8.04 4.83 21.87
C ALA A 301 9.27 3.91 21.72
N THR A 302 9.22 2.71 22.31
CA THR A 302 10.29 1.70 22.22
C THR A 302 10.07 0.65 21.13
N GLY A 303 9.03 0.79 20.30
CA GLY A 303 8.74 -0.11 19.19
C GLY A 303 7.97 -1.39 19.58
N PHE A 304 7.26 -1.41 20.72
CA PHE A 304 6.36 -2.51 21.04
C PHE A 304 5.04 -2.36 20.29
N PRO A 305 4.59 -3.38 19.51
CA PRO A 305 3.56 -3.19 18.49
C PRO A 305 2.12 -3.27 18.99
N SER A 306 1.84 -3.90 20.14
CA SER A 306 0.48 -4.21 20.59
C SER A 306 0.01 -3.35 21.76
N SER A 307 0.50 -2.11 21.86
CA SER A 307 0.00 -1.15 22.85
C SER A 307 -1.32 -0.52 22.38
N VAL A 308 -2.05 0.07 23.31
CA VAL A 308 -3.28 0.81 23.06
C VAL A 308 -3.22 2.19 23.66
N GLY A 309 -3.91 3.15 23.07
CA GLY A 309 -4.06 4.51 23.56
C GLY A 309 -5.50 4.98 23.46
N LEU A 310 -5.93 5.83 24.39
CA LEU A 310 -7.25 6.46 24.35
C LEU A 310 -7.35 7.35 23.10
N ALA A 311 -8.43 7.23 22.36
CA ALA A 311 -8.62 7.91 21.09
C ALA A 311 -8.53 9.45 21.19
N SER A 312 -8.87 10.03 22.34
CA SER A 312 -8.75 11.46 22.59
C SER A 312 -7.36 11.93 23.05
N SER A 313 -6.46 10.98 23.35
CA SER A 313 -5.07 11.31 23.70
C SER A 313 -4.25 11.54 22.44
N ALA A 314 -3.29 12.49 22.50
CA ALA A 314 -2.38 12.69 21.39
C ALA A 314 -1.34 11.56 21.32
N SER A 315 -1.01 11.14 20.10
CA SER A 315 0.09 10.24 19.77
C SER A 315 0.65 10.58 18.40
N GLY A 316 1.81 10.04 18.09
CA GLY A 316 2.50 10.31 16.83
C GLY A 316 1.69 9.88 15.61
N VAL A 317 1.70 10.70 14.60
CA VAL A 317 1.08 10.42 13.31
C VAL A 317 2.14 9.98 12.32
N VAL A 318 2.08 8.72 11.92
CA VAL A 318 2.90 8.10 10.89
C VAL A 318 2.01 7.89 9.67
N LEU A 319 2.37 8.51 8.55
CA LEU A 319 1.53 8.49 7.37
C LEU A 319 2.11 7.60 6.28
N GLY A 320 1.27 6.72 5.73
CA GLY A 320 1.51 6.04 4.46
C GLY A 320 1.00 6.87 3.29
N PHE A 321 1.66 6.75 2.14
CA PHE A 321 1.22 7.31 0.87
C PHE A 321 1.73 6.52 -0.32
N CYS A 322 1.01 6.58 -1.45
CA CYS A 322 1.46 6.06 -2.74
C CYS A 322 1.77 7.19 -3.73
N LEU A 323 2.68 6.88 -4.67
CA LEU A 323 3.00 7.70 -5.83
C LEU A 323 2.41 7.11 -7.11
#